data_d7194e9698cba194d7a83c8ccacffbd5
#
_entry.id   d7194e9698cba194d7a83c8ccacffbd5
#
_cell.length_a   1.000
_cell.length_b   1.000
_cell.length_c   1.000
_cell.angle_alpha   90.00
_cell.angle_beta   90.00
_cell.angle_gamma   90.00
#
_symmetry.space_group_name_H-M   'P 1'
#
loop_
_entity.id
_entity.type
_entity.pdbx_description
1 polymer ?
#
loop_
_entity_poly.entity_id
_entity_poly.type
_entity_poly.pdbx_seq_one_letter_code
_entity_poly.pdbx_strand_id
1 'polypeptide(L)'
;MKVCLVILAQVETADLMLARSKLSVAHVMVSDPGHADVILLMGADARQPHLVLNSREYREYPDRCAVYTEEDSYLPLFPGVYCSAEVDQSTRSGRVFNFSYMGRNGRHANPYVHDIGARRTEKKYLFTFQGGSTSFVRKRLFRTNFHRSDVLIENTSSFLNWDNSQSDRSERQRRYADVMAASDFVLCPRGAGAGSIRLFEVMGAGIAPVLISDNYALPPGIDWDSFLIRCRERDIARLPEMLDALRNSAAERGRLALAAYKEHFEDLREFDRIIELAAATLHHAEPAESWYRARHAQMIRRFRLRLSARETLRRMALWVLSPLRINYRG
;
A
#
# COMPACT_ATOMS: atom_id res chain seq x y z
N MET A 1 -12.44 20.39 10.11
CA MET A 1 -11.66 20.09 11.34
C MET A 1 -10.39 20.93 11.34
N LYS A 2 -9.90 21.29 12.52
CA LYS A 2 -8.56 21.88 12.69
C LYS A 2 -7.52 20.77 12.76
N VAL A 3 -6.49 20.85 11.94
CA VAL A 3 -5.49 19.79 11.78
C VAL A 3 -4.09 20.33 11.98
N CYS A 4 -3.31 19.69 12.83
CA CYS A 4 -1.88 19.94 12.97
C CYS A 4 -1.09 18.78 12.37
N LEU A 5 -0.20 19.08 11.40
CA LEU A 5 0.70 18.11 10.81
C LEU A 5 2.06 18.17 11.51
N VAL A 6 2.54 17.05 12.03
CA VAL A 6 3.80 16.95 12.75
C VAL A 6 4.71 15.93 12.06
N ILE A 7 5.88 16.38 11.62
CA ILE A 7 6.88 15.52 10.98
C ILE A 7 7.85 15.03 12.06
N LEU A 8 7.82 13.74 12.36
CA LEU A 8 8.71 13.10 13.33
C LEU A 8 10.05 12.70 12.71
N ALA A 9 10.03 12.33 11.42
CA ALA A 9 11.22 12.09 10.62
C ALA A 9 10.96 12.53 9.18
N GLN A 10 12.01 13.02 8.52
CA GLN A 10 11.91 13.48 7.14
C GLN A 10 11.69 12.30 6.20
N VAL A 11 10.54 12.26 5.56
CA VAL A 11 10.15 11.27 4.55
C VAL A 11 9.40 11.97 3.42
N GLU A 12 9.53 11.46 2.21
CA GLU A 12 8.89 12.04 1.03
C GLU A 12 7.36 12.22 1.19
N THR A 13 6.71 11.25 1.83
CA THR A 13 5.27 11.31 2.12
C THR A 13 4.89 12.51 2.98
N ALA A 14 5.74 12.89 3.95
CA ALA A 14 5.51 14.07 4.78
C ALA A 14 5.54 15.36 3.95
N ASP A 15 6.47 15.49 3.01
CA ASP A 15 6.56 16.63 2.10
C ASP A 15 5.31 16.72 1.19
N LEU A 16 4.83 15.58 0.67
CA LEU A 16 3.60 15.51 -0.11
C LEU A 16 2.37 15.95 0.72
N MET A 17 2.27 15.45 1.96
CA MET A 17 1.18 15.83 2.88
C MET A 17 1.19 17.33 3.16
N LEU A 18 2.36 17.92 3.41
CA LEU A 18 2.50 19.37 3.61
C LEU A 18 2.14 20.17 2.36
N ALA A 19 2.50 19.68 1.17
CA ALA A 19 2.12 20.34 -0.08
C ALA A 19 0.60 20.32 -0.28
N ARG A 20 -0.05 19.18 -0.03
CA ARG A 20 -1.52 19.03 -0.14
C ARG A 20 -2.27 19.84 0.91
N SER A 21 -1.74 19.92 2.13
CA SER A 21 -2.37 20.70 3.22
C SER A 21 -2.55 22.17 2.87
N LYS A 22 -1.64 22.76 2.10
CA LYS A 22 -1.72 24.14 1.63
C LYS A 22 -2.86 24.40 0.64
N LEU A 23 -3.35 23.34 -0.01
CA LEU A 23 -4.39 23.39 -1.04
C LEU A 23 -5.74 22.90 -0.52
N SER A 24 -5.78 22.23 0.64
CA SER A 24 -7.04 21.73 1.22
C SER A 24 -7.94 22.87 1.63
N VAL A 25 -9.21 22.76 1.26
CA VAL A 25 -10.30 23.65 1.70
C VAL A 25 -11.26 22.96 2.67
N ALA A 26 -11.12 21.64 2.82
CA ALA A 26 -11.96 20.84 3.71
C ALA A 26 -11.51 20.94 5.18
N HIS A 27 -10.24 21.25 5.41
CA HIS A 27 -9.63 21.30 6.74
C HIS A 27 -8.89 22.61 6.97
N VAL A 28 -8.89 23.08 8.21
CA VAL A 28 -8.14 24.27 8.64
C VAL A 28 -6.81 23.81 9.25
N MET A 29 -5.70 24.16 8.60
CA MET A 29 -4.37 23.87 9.12
C MET A 29 -4.01 24.81 10.25
N VAL A 30 -3.57 24.27 11.38
CA VAL A 30 -3.09 25.02 12.55
C VAL A 30 -1.65 24.59 12.87
N SER A 31 -0.85 25.55 13.31
CA SER A 31 0.55 25.29 13.71
C SER A 31 0.68 24.89 15.19
N ASP A 32 -0.28 25.29 16.01
CA ASP A 32 -0.31 24.94 17.43
C ASP A 32 -1.13 23.67 17.66
N PRO A 33 -0.50 22.58 18.14
CA PRO A 33 -1.19 21.34 18.45
C PRO A 33 -2.30 21.50 19.50
N GLY A 34 -2.19 22.51 20.38
CA GLY A 34 -3.20 22.82 21.39
C GLY A 34 -4.55 23.21 20.81
N HIS A 35 -4.57 23.76 19.59
CA HIS A 35 -5.77 24.20 18.89
C HIS A 35 -6.29 23.18 17.85
N ALA A 36 -5.63 22.03 17.69
CA ALA A 36 -6.00 21.02 16.71
C ALA A 36 -7.08 20.06 17.24
N ASP A 37 -8.01 19.68 16.36
CA ASP A 37 -8.93 18.56 16.59
C ASP A 37 -8.20 17.23 16.36
N VAL A 38 -7.30 17.20 15.36
CA VAL A 38 -6.47 16.04 14.98
C VAL A 38 -5.02 16.49 14.83
N ILE A 39 -4.13 15.76 15.46
CA ILE A 39 -2.68 15.88 15.30
C ILE A 39 -2.18 14.67 14.52
N LEU A 40 -1.79 14.88 13.27
CA LEU A 40 -1.31 13.80 12.42
C LEU A 40 0.20 13.71 12.48
N LEU A 41 0.70 12.62 13.04
CA LEU A 41 2.13 12.32 13.20
C LEU A 41 2.64 11.53 12.00
N MET A 42 3.65 12.05 11.30
CA MET A 42 4.19 11.48 10.06
C MET A 42 5.67 11.14 10.19
N GLY A 43 6.14 10.18 9.39
CA GLY A 43 7.56 9.77 9.37
C GLY A 43 7.95 8.79 10.46
N ALA A 44 6.99 8.30 11.25
CA ALA A 44 7.24 7.20 12.18
C ALA A 44 6.98 5.86 11.50
N ASP A 45 7.92 4.95 11.59
CA ASP A 45 7.74 3.55 11.17
C ASP A 45 7.59 2.63 12.39
N ALA A 46 7.18 1.39 12.12
CA ALA A 46 7.00 0.37 13.15
C ALA A 46 8.32 -0.02 13.86
N ARG A 47 9.48 0.34 13.33
CA ARG A 47 10.81 0.10 13.92
C ARG A 47 11.23 1.22 14.86
N GLN A 48 10.59 2.39 14.72
CA GLN A 48 10.92 3.62 15.44
C GLN A 48 9.73 4.18 16.24
N PRO A 49 8.98 3.33 16.99
CA PRO A 49 7.81 3.80 17.75
C PRO A 49 8.19 4.85 18.80
N HIS A 50 9.48 4.90 19.19
CA HIS A 50 9.98 5.91 20.13
C HIS A 50 9.87 7.33 19.58
N LEU A 51 9.84 7.54 18.27
CA LEU A 51 9.63 8.87 17.70
C LEU A 51 8.25 9.41 18.08
N VAL A 52 7.21 8.58 18.01
CA VAL A 52 5.86 8.96 18.47
C VAL A 52 5.83 9.11 19.99
N LEU A 53 6.30 8.10 20.74
CA LEU A 53 6.23 8.06 22.20
C LEU A 53 6.97 9.23 22.87
N ASN A 54 8.06 9.70 22.22
CA ASN A 54 8.89 10.78 22.74
C ASN A 54 8.51 12.15 22.19
N SER A 55 7.61 12.24 21.20
CA SER A 55 7.16 13.53 20.70
C SER A 55 6.42 14.31 21.79
N ARG A 56 6.56 15.63 21.76
CA ARG A 56 5.86 16.51 22.69
C ARG A 56 4.35 16.37 22.50
N GLU A 57 3.92 16.35 21.26
CA GLU A 57 2.51 16.32 20.85
C GLU A 57 1.80 15.07 21.39
N TYR A 58 2.43 13.90 21.27
CA TYR A 58 1.84 12.66 21.79
C TYR A 58 1.79 12.62 23.31
N ARG A 59 2.75 13.25 24.00
CA ARG A 59 2.76 13.32 25.47
C ARG A 59 1.70 14.26 26.01
N GLU A 60 1.51 15.42 25.36
CA GLU A 60 0.58 16.46 25.81
C GLU A 60 -0.86 16.19 25.33
N TYR A 61 -1.04 15.63 24.12
CA TYR A 61 -2.34 15.48 23.47
C TYR A 61 -2.58 14.06 22.89
N PRO A 62 -2.39 12.99 23.67
CA PRO A 62 -2.42 11.61 23.14
C PRO A 62 -3.74 11.21 22.50
N ASP A 63 -4.86 11.76 23.01
CA ASP A 63 -6.21 11.42 22.54
C ASP A 63 -6.58 12.13 21.22
N ARG A 64 -5.72 13.06 20.76
CA ARG A 64 -5.86 13.77 19.49
C ARG A 64 -4.79 13.38 18.46
N CYS A 65 -3.86 12.48 18.83
CA CYS A 65 -2.77 12.05 17.98
C CYS A 65 -3.12 10.79 17.21
N ALA A 66 -3.02 10.85 15.90
CA ALA A 66 -3.06 9.70 15.00
C ALA A 66 -1.80 9.66 14.13
N VAL A 67 -1.42 8.49 13.66
CA VAL A 67 -0.27 8.33 12.74
C VAL A 67 -0.74 8.14 11.30
N TYR A 68 0.08 8.60 10.34
CA TYR A 68 0.01 8.15 8.96
C TYR A 68 1.34 7.51 8.57
N THR A 69 1.28 6.27 8.05
CA THR A 69 2.49 5.53 7.65
C THR A 69 2.26 4.63 6.44
N GLU A 70 3.23 4.64 5.53
CA GLU A 70 3.26 3.78 4.32
C GLU A 70 4.15 2.54 4.49
N GLU A 71 4.56 2.25 5.72
CA GLU A 71 5.42 1.12 6.01
C GLU A 71 4.73 -0.23 5.73
N ASP A 72 5.51 -1.13 5.11
CA ASP A 72 5.09 -2.50 4.86
C ASP A 72 4.94 -3.34 6.14
N SER A 73 5.65 -2.95 7.21
CA SER A 73 5.60 -3.62 8.50
C SER A 73 4.49 -3.01 9.34
N TYR A 74 3.47 -3.80 9.62
CA TYR A 74 2.34 -3.39 10.43
C TYR A 74 2.51 -3.78 11.90
N LEU A 75 2.36 -2.80 12.77
CA LEU A 75 2.26 -2.96 14.21
C LEU A 75 1.27 -1.93 14.77
N PRO A 76 0.10 -2.35 15.30
CA PRO A 76 -0.98 -1.45 15.72
C PRO A 76 -0.72 -0.80 17.08
N LEU A 77 0.36 -0.03 17.19
CA LEU A 77 0.70 0.66 18.44
C LEU A 77 -0.11 1.94 18.63
N PHE A 78 -0.41 2.63 17.55
CA PHE A 78 -1.04 3.95 17.59
C PHE A 78 -2.32 3.95 16.76
N PRO A 79 -3.33 4.77 17.14
CA PRO A 79 -4.45 5.01 16.25
C PRO A 79 -3.94 5.68 14.97
N GLY A 80 -4.55 5.37 13.82
CA GLY A 80 -4.13 6.02 12.60
C GLY A 80 -4.45 5.30 11.32
N VAL A 81 -3.89 5.86 10.24
CA VAL A 81 -4.05 5.39 8.87
C VAL A 81 -2.76 4.74 8.40
N TYR A 82 -2.88 3.53 7.92
CA TYR A 82 -1.80 2.67 7.46
C TYR A 82 -2.02 2.28 6.00
N CYS A 83 -0.98 1.86 5.29
CA CYS A 83 -1.13 1.41 3.90
C CYS A 83 -1.09 -0.11 3.75
N SER A 84 -0.70 -0.83 4.81
CA SER A 84 -0.42 -2.27 4.73
C SER A 84 -0.95 -3.07 5.92
N ALA A 85 -1.95 -2.55 6.64
CA ALA A 85 -2.55 -3.24 7.76
C ALA A 85 -3.28 -4.51 7.33
N GLU A 86 -3.17 -5.55 8.14
CA GLU A 86 -3.88 -6.82 7.98
C GLU A 86 -5.21 -6.80 8.75
N VAL A 87 -6.16 -7.61 8.32
CA VAL A 87 -7.44 -7.80 9.03
C VAL A 87 -7.16 -8.52 10.33
N ASP A 88 -7.10 -7.78 11.39
CA ASP A 88 -6.93 -8.25 12.76
C ASP A 88 -7.87 -7.51 13.73
N GLN A 89 -7.68 -7.71 15.03
CA GLN A 89 -8.51 -7.03 16.04
C GLN A 89 -8.34 -5.50 16.01
N SER A 90 -7.15 -4.99 15.65
CA SER A 90 -6.89 -3.55 15.62
C SER A 90 -7.67 -2.86 14.50
N THR A 91 -7.70 -3.45 13.30
CA THR A 91 -8.49 -2.94 12.19
C THR A 91 -9.99 -3.09 12.45
N ARG A 92 -10.41 -4.18 13.10
CA ARG A 92 -11.82 -4.42 13.47
C ARG A 92 -12.31 -3.48 14.56
N SER A 93 -11.43 -3.02 15.45
CA SER A 93 -11.79 -2.07 16.51
C SER A 93 -11.98 -0.64 16.02
N GLY A 94 -11.72 -0.35 14.75
CA GLY A 94 -11.76 1.00 14.20
C GLY A 94 -10.59 1.89 14.63
N ARG A 95 -9.61 1.35 15.36
CA ARG A 95 -8.41 2.06 15.80
C ARG A 95 -7.40 2.25 14.66
N VAL A 96 -7.45 1.41 13.65
CA VAL A 96 -6.54 1.40 12.50
C VAL A 96 -7.35 1.23 11.22
N PHE A 97 -7.15 2.12 10.28
CA PHE A 97 -7.67 2.00 8.92
C PHE A 97 -6.54 1.88 7.92
N ASN A 98 -6.79 1.16 6.83
CA ASN A 98 -5.93 1.23 5.66
C ASN A 98 -6.41 2.32 4.71
N PHE A 99 -5.43 2.90 4.01
CA PHE A 99 -5.69 3.77 2.88
C PHE A 99 -4.60 3.62 1.81
N SER A 100 -4.59 4.51 0.81
CA SER A 100 -3.63 4.46 -0.29
C SER A 100 -2.23 4.90 0.12
N TYR A 101 -1.27 4.56 -0.73
CA TYR A 101 0.10 5.03 -0.63
C TYR A 101 0.22 6.38 -1.36
N MET A 102 0.32 7.49 -0.62
CA MET A 102 0.48 8.82 -1.21
C MET A 102 1.81 8.94 -1.98
N GLY A 103 2.85 8.23 -1.55
CA GLY A 103 4.14 8.16 -2.22
C GLY A 103 4.10 7.68 -3.68
N ARG A 104 2.98 7.04 -4.12
CA ARG A 104 2.78 6.72 -5.54
C ARG A 104 2.72 7.96 -6.45
N ASN A 105 2.38 9.11 -5.88
CA ASN A 105 2.32 10.41 -6.56
C ASN A 105 3.61 11.24 -6.36
N GLY A 106 4.61 10.68 -5.70
CA GLY A 106 5.89 11.33 -5.41
C GLY A 106 6.90 11.23 -6.54
N ARG A 107 8.16 11.53 -6.23
CA ARG A 107 9.28 11.54 -7.19
C ARG A 107 9.55 10.21 -7.90
N HIS A 108 9.02 9.11 -7.34
CA HIS A 108 9.15 7.76 -7.91
C HIS A 108 7.92 7.33 -8.69
N ALA A 109 6.93 8.20 -8.84
CA ALA A 109 5.73 7.94 -9.62
C ALA A 109 6.08 7.52 -11.06
N ASN A 110 5.24 6.67 -11.64
CA ASN A 110 5.31 6.36 -13.05
C ASN A 110 4.38 7.29 -13.83
N PRO A 111 4.91 8.31 -14.55
CA PRO A 111 4.07 9.30 -15.22
C PRO A 111 3.20 8.70 -16.33
N TYR A 112 3.63 7.59 -16.93
CA TYR A 112 2.91 6.95 -18.04
C TYR A 112 1.65 6.21 -17.60
N VAL A 113 1.49 5.90 -16.31
CA VAL A 113 0.30 5.22 -15.77
C VAL A 113 -0.89 6.18 -15.76
N HIS A 114 -0.69 7.45 -15.48
CA HIS A 114 -1.76 8.46 -15.43
C HIS A 114 -2.46 8.67 -16.77
N ASP A 115 -1.74 8.43 -17.89
CA ASP A 115 -2.26 8.66 -19.25
C ASP A 115 -3.00 7.45 -19.83
N ILE A 116 -3.03 6.31 -19.13
CA ILE A 116 -3.61 5.07 -19.68
C ILE A 116 -5.09 5.24 -19.99
N GLY A 117 -5.86 5.87 -19.11
CA GLY A 117 -7.32 6.05 -19.29
C GLY A 117 -7.71 6.86 -20.52
N ALA A 118 -6.79 7.69 -21.05
CA ALA A 118 -6.99 8.47 -22.27
C ALA A 118 -6.61 7.71 -23.56
N ARG A 119 -5.96 6.53 -23.43
CA ARG A 119 -5.45 5.76 -24.56
C ARG A 119 -6.46 4.70 -24.99
N ARG A 120 -6.78 4.64 -26.29
CA ARG A 120 -7.44 3.46 -26.89
C ARG A 120 -6.36 2.42 -27.18
N THR A 121 -6.24 1.40 -26.32
CA THR A 121 -5.28 0.31 -26.49
C THR A 121 -6.02 -1.00 -26.72
N GLU A 122 -5.63 -1.72 -27.78
CA GLU A 122 -6.14 -3.06 -28.05
C GLU A 122 -5.75 -4.01 -26.89
N LYS A 123 -6.71 -4.78 -26.38
CA LYS A 123 -6.49 -5.75 -25.33
C LYS A 123 -5.82 -7.01 -25.88
N LYS A 124 -4.59 -7.25 -25.43
CA LYS A 124 -3.77 -8.42 -25.83
C LYS A 124 -3.74 -9.50 -24.78
N TYR A 125 -3.87 -9.08 -23.50
CA TYR A 125 -3.67 -9.97 -22.37
C TYR A 125 -4.95 -10.11 -21.56
N LEU A 126 -5.29 -11.36 -21.21
CA LEU A 126 -6.32 -11.63 -20.23
C LEU A 126 -5.90 -11.02 -18.88
N PHE A 127 -4.69 -11.31 -18.44
CA PHE A 127 -4.13 -10.66 -17.26
C PHE A 127 -2.62 -10.53 -17.30
N THR A 128 -2.12 -9.55 -16.55
CA THR A 128 -0.68 -9.30 -16.47
C THR A 128 -0.20 -9.03 -15.05
N PHE A 129 1.08 -9.27 -14.81
CA PHE A 129 1.83 -8.81 -13.66
C PHE A 129 3.27 -8.54 -14.03
N GLN A 130 3.78 -7.35 -13.72
CA GLN A 130 5.19 -6.99 -13.81
C GLN A 130 5.62 -6.49 -12.44
N GLY A 131 6.63 -7.07 -11.80
CA GLY A 131 7.05 -6.62 -10.47
C GLY A 131 8.17 -7.44 -9.86
N GLY A 132 8.72 -6.93 -8.76
CA GLY A 132 9.78 -7.60 -8.01
C GLY A 132 9.30 -8.75 -7.15
N SER A 133 10.20 -9.69 -6.87
CA SER A 133 9.99 -10.90 -6.05
C SER A 133 10.06 -10.60 -4.54
N THR A 134 9.20 -9.67 -4.05
CA THR A 134 9.25 -9.15 -2.69
C THR A 134 8.49 -9.99 -1.66
N SER A 135 7.65 -10.94 -2.10
CA SER A 135 6.86 -11.80 -1.21
C SER A 135 6.82 -13.24 -1.69
N PHE A 136 6.38 -14.15 -0.81
CA PHE A 136 6.16 -15.54 -1.18
C PHE A 136 5.07 -15.69 -2.24
N VAL A 137 4.03 -14.86 -2.19
CA VAL A 137 2.93 -14.82 -3.16
C VAL A 137 3.47 -14.51 -4.56
N ARG A 138 4.30 -13.47 -4.69
CA ARG A 138 4.93 -13.12 -5.98
C ARG A 138 5.88 -14.19 -6.47
N LYS A 139 6.66 -14.83 -5.57
CA LYS A 139 7.52 -15.98 -5.94
C LYS A 139 6.70 -17.15 -6.48
N ARG A 140 5.54 -17.43 -5.87
CA ARG A 140 4.63 -18.45 -6.34
C ARG A 140 4.07 -18.08 -7.71
N LEU A 141 3.62 -16.85 -7.90
CA LEU A 141 3.12 -16.34 -9.18
C LEU A 141 4.15 -16.51 -10.31
N PHE A 142 5.42 -16.16 -10.07
CA PHE A 142 6.51 -16.33 -11.06
C PHE A 142 6.83 -17.79 -11.38
N ARG A 143 6.53 -18.72 -10.48
CA ARG A 143 6.74 -20.16 -10.70
C ARG A 143 5.57 -20.86 -11.37
N THR A 144 4.40 -20.22 -11.39
CA THR A 144 3.20 -20.79 -11.99
C THR A 144 3.28 -20.62 -13.51
N ASN A 145 3.29 -21.72 -14.23
CA ASN A 145 3.15 -21.69 -15.70
C ASN A 145 1.67 -21.79 -16.06
N PHE A 146 1.14 -20.73 -16.65
CA PHE A 146 -0.26 -20.69 -17.06
C PHE A 146 -0.53 -21.29 -18.44
N HIS A 147 0.53 -21.65 -19.22
CA HIS A 147 0.44 -22.23 -20.56
C HIS A 147 -0.49 -21.46 -21.52
N ARG A 148 -0.43 -20.12 -21.47
CA ARG A 148 -1.29 -19.22 -22.27
C ARG A 148 -0.46 -18.09 -22.89
N SER A 149 -0.77 -17.77 -24.15
CA SER A 149 -0.12 -16.65 -24.87
C SER A 149 -0.69 -15.28 -24.49
N ASP A 150 -1.90 -15.24 -23.94
CA ASP A 150 -2.58 -14.02 -23.49
C ASP A 150 -2.38 -13.75 -21.97
N VAL A 151 -1.33 -14.30 -21.36
CA VAL A 151 -0.91 -14.04 -19.98
C VAL A 151 0.55 -13.60 -19.96
N LEU A 152 0.83 -12.48 -19.29
CA LEU A 152 2.21 -12.00 -19.13
C LEU A 152 2.53 -11.81 -17.64
N ILE A 153 3.50 -12.60 -17.16
CA ILE A 153 4.03 -12.52 -15.80
C ILE A 153 5.54 -12.27 -15.90
N GLU A 154 5.95 -11.07 -15.50
CA GLU A 154 7.35 -10.63 -15.66
C GLU A 154 7.96 -10.28 -14.28
N ASN A 155 9.10 -10.92 -13.98
CA ASN A 155 9.88 -10.60 -12.79
C ASN A 155 10.83 -9.45 -13.09
N THR A 156 10.56 -8.30 -12.50
CA THR A 156 11.36 -7.08 -12.65
C THR A 156 12.22 -6.81 -11.43
N SER A 157 12.69 -7.84 -10.70
CA SER A 157 13.51 -7.65 -9.48
C SER A 157 14.84 -6.96 -9.72
N SER A 158 15.33 -6.90 -10.96
CA SER A 158 16.52 -6.14 -11.35
C SER A 158 16.27 -4.63 -11.44
N PHE A 159 15.01 -4.21 -11.47
CA PHE A 159 14.61 -2.81 -11.53
C PHE A 159 14.18 -2.32 -10.14
N LEU A 160 14.83 -1.28 -9.66
CA LEU A 160 14.50 -0.63 -8.38
C LEU A 160 13.71 0.65 -8.66
N ASN A 161 12.42 0.65 -8.38
CA ASN A 161 11.54 1.79 -8.68
C ASN A 161 11.98 3.10 -7.98
N TRP A 162 12.64 2.98 -6.83
CA TRP A 162 13.16 4.12 -6.05
C TRP A 162 14.57 4.57 -6.45
N ASP A 163 15.22 3.88 -7.38
CA ASP A 163 16.53 4.28 -7.91
C ASP A 163 16.36 5.10 -9.20
N ASN A 164 16.53 6.40 -9.11
CA ASN A 164 16.39 7.32 -10.24
C ASN A 164 17.63 7.36 -11.14
N SER A 165 18.74 6.69 -10.78
CA SER A 165 19.99 6.69 -11.55
C SER A 165 19.99 5.71 -12.73
N GLN A 166 18.97 4.83 -12.84
CA GLN A 166 18.90 3.82 -13.89
C GLN A 166 18.61 4.47 -15.25
N SER A 167 19.51 4.27 -16.22
CA SER A 167 19.44 4.88 -17.55
C SER A 167 18.23 4.44 -18.39
N ASP A 168 17.71 3.23 -18.13
CA ASP A 168 16.55 2.64 -18.83
C ASP A 168 15.21 2.83 -18.08
N ARG A 169 15.20 3.67 -17.03
CA ARG A 169 14.03 3.87 -16.18
C ARG A 169 12.78 4.29 -16.97
N SER A 170 12.90 5.30 -17.82
CA SER A 170 11.78 5.81 -18.61
C SER A 170 11.19 4.76 -19.55
N GLU A 171 12.05 3.98 -20.21
CA GLU A 171 11.63 2.87 -21.08
C GLU A 171 10.88 1.79 -20.30
N ARG A 172 11.40 1.38 -19.15
CA ARG A 172 10.76 0.38 -18.28
C ARG A 172 9.43 0.87 -17.71
N GLN A 173 9.35 2.13 -17.32
CA GLN A 173 8.11 2.76 -16.85
C GLN A 173 7.06 2.83 -17.96
N ARG A 174 7.46 3.17 -19.19
CA ARG A 174 6.58 3.15 -20.37
C ARG A 174 6.08 1.75 -20.67
N ARG A 175 7.00 0.77 -20.75
CA ARG A 175 6.65 -0.65 -20.96
C ARG A 175 5.66 -1.15 -19.90
N TYR A 176 5.88 -0.80 -18.64
CA TYR A 176 4.95 -1.14 -17.56
C TYR A 176 3.53 -0.61 -17.82
N ALA A 177 3.41 0.65 -18.21
CA ALA A 177 2.14 1.29 -18.53
C ALA A 177 1.50 0.69 -19.79
N ASP A 178 2.28 0.42 -20.84
CA ASP A 178 1.79 -0.14 -22.10
C ASP A 178 1.25 -1.57 -21.93
N VAL A 179 1.96 -2.41 -21.16
CA VAL A 179 1.49 -3.76 -20.81
C VAL A 179 0.21 -3.69 -19.96
N MET A 180 0.16 -2.78 -18.98
CA MET A 180 -1.04 -2.55 -18.17
C MET A 180 -2.22 -2.14 -19.07
N ALA A 181 -2.02 -1.18 -19.96
CA ALA A 181 -3.07 -0.69 -20.88
C ALA A 181 -3.62 -1.80 -21.81
N ALA A 182 -2.76 -2.74 -22.24
CA ALA A 182 -3.12 -3.85 -23.10
C ALA A 182 -3.75 -5.05 -22.37
N SER A 183 -4.08 -4.92 -21.07
CA SER A 183 -4.61 -6.01 -20.24
C SER A 183 -6.09 -5.83 -19.93
N ASP A 184 -6.86 -6.92 -19.92
CA ASP A 184 -8.22 -6.93 -19.38
C ASP A 184 -8.20 -6.79 -17.85
N PHE A 185 -7.30 -7.54 -17.20
CA PHE A 185 -7.10 -7.53 -15.76
C PHE A 185 -5.63 -7.31 -15.40
N VAL A 186 -5.37 -6.63 -14.28
CA VAL A 186 -4.01 -6.48 -13.76
C VAL A 186 -3.94 -7.06 -12.34
N LEU A 187 -2.99 -7.97 -12.14
CA LEU A 187 -2.80 -8.60 -10.84
C LEU A 187 -2.12 -7.66 -9.86
N CYS A 188 -2.67 -7.57 -8.66
CA CYS A 188 -2.19 -6.78 -7.55
C CYS A 188 -1.78 -7.69 -6.37
N PRO A 189 -0.76 -8.57 -6.54
CA PRO A 189 -0.30 -9.42 -5.46
C PRO A 189 0.38 -8.58 -4.39
N ARG A 190 0.16 -8.96 -3.11
CA ARG A 190 0.82 -8.31 -1.97
C ARG A 190 2.34 -8.21 -2.17
N GLY A 191 2.89 -7.14 -1.59
CA GLY A 191 4.32 -6.93 -1.51
C GLY A 191 4.94 -7.55 -0.25
N ALA A 192 5.92 -6.85 0.33
CA ALA A 192 6.48 -7.20 1.63
C ALA A 192 5.43 -7.07 2.74
N GLY A 193 4.58 -6.04 2.66
CA GLY A 193 3.37 -5.89 3.46
C GLY A 193 2.15 -6.58 2.86
N ALA A 194 0.99 -6.42 3.48
CA ALA A 194 -0.29 -6.97 3.01
C ALA A 194 -0.85 -6.21 1.80
N GLY A 195 -0.53 -4.92 1.67
CA GLY A 195 -0.97 -4.04 0.60
C GLY A 195 -0.18 -4.17 -0.69
N SER A 196 -0.66 -3.47 -1.71
CA SER A 196 0.03 -3.30 -2.99
C SER A 196 -0.27 -1.92 -3.56
N ILE A 197 0.75 -1.10 -3.76
CA ILE A 197 0.64 0.21 -4.40
C ILE A 197 -0.02 0.12 -5.78
N ARG A 198 0.23 -1.00 -6.49
CA ARG A 198 -0.35 -1.28 -7.81
C ARG A 198 -1.86 -1.30 -7.82
N LEU A 199 -2.53 -1.67 -6.71
CA LEU A 199 -3.99 -1.64 -6.65
C LEU A 199 -4.52 -0.26 -7.04
N PHE A 200 -3.93 0.79 -6.48
CA PHE A 200 -4.34 2.17 -6.71
C PHE A 200 -3.90 2.69 -8.09
N GLU A 201 -2.73 2.24 -8.60
CA GLU A 201 -2.30 2.54 -9.97
C GLU A 201 -3.27 1.97 -11.01
N VAL A 202 -3.69 0.71 -10.82
CA VAL A 202 -4.61 0.02 -11.72
C VAL A 202 -6.00 0.64 -11.70
N MET A 203 -6.49 1.03 -10.53
CA MET A 203 -7.74 1.77 -10.38
C MET A 203 -7.67 3.11 -11.12
N GLY A 204 -6.61 3.91 -10.92
CA GLY A 204 -6.39 5.18 -11.59
C GLY A 204 -6.22 5.05 -13.10
N ALA A 205 -5.73 3.91 -13.59
CA ALA A 205 -5.63 3.58 -15.01
C ALA A 205 -6.97 3.12 -15.63
N GLY A 206 -8.02 2.91 -14.84
CA GLY A 206 -9.32 2.45 -15.33
C GLY A 206 -9.31 0.98 -15.79
N ILE A 207 -8.51 0.13 -15.16
CA ILE A 207 -8.40 -1.29 -15.49
C ILE A 207 -8.92 -2.10 -14.31
N ALA A 208 -9.48 -3.30 -14.58
CA ALA A 208 -10.01 -4.17 -13.55
C ALA A 208 -8.89 -4.74 -12.66
N PRO A 209 -8.85 -4.42 -11.36
CA PRO A 209 -7.82 -4.91 -10.46
C PRO A 209 -8.14 -6.31 -9.90
N VAL A 210 -7.11 -7.16 -9.78
CA VAL A 210 -7.20 -8.47 -9.15
C VAL A 210 -6.29 -8.49 -7.91
N LEU A 211 -6.87 -8.37 -6.74
CA LEU A 211 -6.13 -8.41 -5.48
C LEU A 211 -5.76 -9.85 -5.11
N ILE A 212 -4.47 -10.10 -4.85
CA ILE A 212 -3.97 -11.38 -4.33
C ILE A 212 -3.30 -11.11 -2.98
N SER A 213 -4.13 -11.05 -1.96
CA SER A 213 -3.73 -10.88 -0.56
C SER A 213 -4.87 -11.36 0.33
N ASP A 214 -4.62 -12.39 1.15
CA ASP A 214 -5.67 -13.00 1.97
C ASP A 214 -6.07 -12.11 3.15
N ASN A 215 -5.13 -11.31 3.67
CA ASN A 215 -5.30 -10.57 4.92
C ASN A 215 -5.32 -9.05 4.77
N TYR A 216 -5.28 -8.50 3.55
CA TYR A 216 -5.31 -7.04 3.39
C TYR A 216 -6.63 -6.45 3.85
N ALA A 217 -6.58 -5.53 4.80
CA ALA A 217 -7.74 -4.75 5.21
C ALA A 217 -8.01 -3.67 4.16
N LEU A 218 -9.10 -3.79 3.42
CA LEU A 218 -9.45 -2.79 2.40
C LEU A 218 -9.81 -1.45 3.05
N PRO A 219 -9.47 -0.31 2.44
CA PRO A 219 -9.93 1.01 2.84
C PRO A 219 -11.45 1.05 3.02
N PRO A 220 -11.96 1.67 4.11
CA PRO A 220 -13.39 1.70 4.38
C PRO A 220 -14.14 2.71 3.51
N GLY A 221 -15.46 2.49 3.36
CA GLY A 221 -16.36 3.42 2.68
C GLY A 221 -16.34 3.35 1.17
N ILE A 222 -15.80 2.28 0.58
CA ILE A 222 -15.72 2.03 -0.86
C ILE A 222 -16.43 0.73 -1.17
N ASP A 223 -17.25 0.72 -2.21
CA ASP A 223 -17.91 -0.50 -2.73
C ASP A 223 -16.93 -1.31 -3.56
N TRP A 224 -16.01 -2.00 -2.87
CA TRP A 224 -14.98 -2.83 -3.49
C TRP A 224 -15.54 -3.99 -4.32
N ASP A 225 -16.68 -4.53 -3.93
CA ASP A 225 -17.26 -5.72 -4.56
C ASP A 225 -17.79 -5.41 -5.97
N SER A 226 -18.10 -4.16 -6.25
CA SER A 226 -18.55 -3.74 -7.59
C SER A 226 -17.47 -3.89 -8.67
N PHE A 227 -16.18 -3.76 -8.32
CA PHE A 227 -15.09 -3.78 -9.30
C PHE A 227 -13.90 -4.67 -8.94
N LEU A 228 -13.60 -4.88 -7.65
CA LEU A 228 -12.42 -5.62 -7.22
C LEU A 228 -12.64 -7.12 -7.34
N ILE A 229 -11.70 -7.80 -7.99
CA ILE A 229 -11.67 -9.26 -8.00
C ILE A 229 -10.68 -9.72 -6.93
N ARG A 230 -11.12 -10.63 -6.05
CA ARG A 230 -10.28 -11.21 -5.01
C ARG A 230 -9.88 -12.63 -5.37
N CYS A 231 -8.58 -12.88 -5.46
CA CYS A 231 -8.02 -14.22 -5.60
C CYS A 231 -7.26 -14.60 -4.33
N ARG A 232 -7.58 -15.75 -3.73
CA ARG A 232 -6.81 -16.23 -2.57
C ARG A 232 -5.39 -16.57 -2.98
N GLU A 233 -4.43 -16.33 -2.10
CA GLU A 233 -3.01 -16.62 -2.36
C GLU A 233 -2.78 -18.08 -2.76
N ARG A 234 -3.58 -19.02 -2.24
CA ARG A 234 -3.51 -20.45 -2.59
C ARG A 234 -4.08 -20.80 -3.97
N ASP A 235 -4.95 -19.95 -4.51
CA ASP A 235 -5.73 -20.23 -5.72
C ASP A 235 -5.13 -19.59 -7.00
N ILE A 236 -3.89 -19.11 -6.96
CA ILE A 236 -3.18 -18.46 -8.08
C ILE A 236 -3.25 -19.29 -9.37
N ALA A 237 -3.14 -20.62 -9.29
CA ALA A 237 -3.20 -21.49 -10.47
C ALA A 237 -4.58 -21.45 -11.18
N ARG A 238 -5.65 -21.01 -10.49
CA ARG A 238 -7.01 -20.92 -11.04
C ARG A 238 -7.33 -19.56 -11.67
N LEU A 239 -6.36 -18.62 -11.68
CA LEU A 239 -6.56 -17.29 -12.26
C LEU A 239 -7.09 -17.33 -13.70
N PRO A 240 -6.58 -18.18 -14.62
CA PRO A 240 -7.10 -18.22 -15.99
C PRO A 240 -8.61 -18.54 -16.04
N GLU A 241 -9.03 -19.62 -15.38
CA GLU A 241 -10.44 -20.04 -15.33
C GLU A 241 -11.33 -18.94 -14.74
N MET A 242 -10.91 -18.38 -13.63
CA MET A 242 -11.67 -17.35 -12.92
C MET A 242 -11.80 -16.07 -13.74
N LEU A 243 -10.75 -15.63 -14.43
CA LEU A 243 -10.73 -14.38 -15.16
C LEU A 243 -11.34 -14.51 -16.57
N ASP A 244 -11.25 -15.67 -17.21
CA ASP A 244 -12.00 -15.96 -18.45
C ASP A 244 -13.52 -15.81 -18.21
N ALA A 245 -14.03 -16.34 -17.09
CA ALA A 245 -15.45 -16.24 -16.75
C ALA A 245 -15.90 -14.77 -16.51
N LEU A 246 -14.98 -13.88 -16.16
CA LEU A 246 -15.25 -12.46 -15.86
C LEU A 246 -14.86 -11.51 -17.00
N ARG A 247 -14.30 -12.01 -18.11
CA ARG A 247 -13.71 -11.19 -19.18
C ARG A 247 -14.67 -10.15 -19.73
N ASN A 248 -15.92 -10.53 -19.95
CA ASN A 248 -16.95 -9.62 -20.46
C ASN A 248 -17.27 -8.46 -19.51
N SER A 249 -16.97 -8.59 -18.23
CA SER A 249 -17.17 -7.53 -17.22
C SER A 249 -15.92 -6.69 -16.96
N ALA A 250 -14.78 -7.02 -17.58
CA ALA A 250 -13.51 -6.36 -17.30
C ALA A 250 -13.54 -4.85 -17.55
N ALA A 251 -14.09 -4.42 -18.68
CA ALA A 251 -14.20 -3.01 -19.04
C ALA A 251 -15.06 -2.23 -18.05
N GLU A 252 -16.21 -2.80 -17.64
CA GLU A 252 -17.11 -2.15 -16.69
C GLU A 252 -16.48 -2.09 -15.29
N ARG A 253 -15.82 -3.15 -14.83
CA ARG A 253 -15.07 -3.15 -13.58
C ARG A 253 -13.95 -2.10 -13.60
N GLY A 254 -13.23 -1.96 -14.70
CA GLY A 254 -12.22 -0.91 -14.87
C GLY A 254 -12.81 0.49 -14.76
N ARG A 255 -13.97 0.73 -15.38
CA ARG A 255 -14.68 2.00 -15.29
C ARG A 255 -15.12 2.33 -13.86
N LEU A 256 -15.67 1.35 -13.14
CA LEU A 256 -16.07 1.50 -11.74
C LEU A 256 -14.87 1.72 -10.82
N ALA A 257 -13.75 1.02 -11.06
CA ALA A 257 -12.49 1.22 -10.34
C ALA A 257 -11.96 2.65 -10.52
N LEU A 258 -12.02 3.20 -11.75
CA LEU A 258 -11.62 4.58 -12.03
C LEU A 258 -12.54 5.59 -11.33
N ALA A 259 -13.84 5.33 -11.32
CA ALA A 259 -14.81 6.20 -10.62
C ALA A 259 -14.50 6.24 -9.12
N ALA A 260 -14.28 5.08 -8.49
CA ALA A 260 -13.88 4.99 -7.09
C ALA A 260 -12.52 5.65 -6.83
N TYR A 261 -11.57 5.52 -7.77
CA TYR A 261 -10.27 6.20 -7.66
C TYR A 261 -10.43 7.72 -7.62
N LYS A 262 -11.20 8.29 -8.57
CA LYS A 262 -11.45 9.73 -8.65
C LYS A 262 -12.17 10.27 -7.42
N GLU A 263 -13.09 9.50 -6.88
CA GLU A 263 -13.87 9.90 -5.71
C GLU A 263 -13.05 9.91 -4.42
N HIS A 264 -12.12 8.93 -4.25
CA HIS A 264 -11.48 8.70 -2.97
C HIS A 264 -9.97 8.91 -2.95
N PHE A 265 -9.27 8.78 -4.08
CA PHE A 265 -7.80 8.69 -4.14
C PHE A 265 -7.15 9.74 -5.06
N GLU A 266 -7.94 10.57 -5.73
CA GLU A 266 -7.40 11.58 -6.61
C GLU A 266 -7.05 12.83 -5.82
N ASP A 267 -5.77 13.24 -5.93
CA ASP A 267 -5.24 14.53 -5.52
C ASP A 267 -5.60 14.97 -4.07
N LEU A 268 -6.35 16.05 -3.90
CA LEU A 268 -6.76 16.57 -2.59
C LEU A 268 -7.75 15.66 -1.86
N ARG A 269 -8.55 14.88 -2.59
CA ARG A 269 -9.46 13.90 -2.00
C ARG A 269 -8.72 12.87 -1.16
N GLU A 270 -7.57 12.41 -1.64
CA GLU A 270 -6.73 11.47 -0.89
C GLU A 270 -6.25 12.09 0.42
N PHE A 271 -5.77 13.33 0.40
CA PHE A 271 -5.33 14.04 1.60
C PHE A 271 -6.48 14.20 2.60
N ASP A 272 -7.61 14.76 2.16
CA ASP A 272 -8.76 15.00 3.01
C ASP A 272 -9.27 13.69 3.64
N ARG A 273 -9.30 12.61 2.86
CA ARG A 273 -9.75 11.30 3.34
C ARG A 273 -8.81 10.69 4.38
N ILE A 274 -7.49 10.87 4.23
CA ILE A 274 -6.52 10.45 5.25
C ILE A 274 -6.82 11.15 6.58
N ILE A 275 -7.09 12.46 6.56
CA ILE A 275 -7.41 13.23 7.76
C ILE A 275 -8.73 12.77 8.40
N GLU A 276 -9.77 12.54 7.59
CA GLU A 276 -11.05 12.04 8.07
C GLU A 276 -10.92 10.67 8.74
N LEU A 277 -10.18 9.76 8.13
CA LEU A 277 -9.93 8.42 8.66
C LEU A 277 -9.07 8.50 9.93
N ALA A 278 -8.06 9.36 9.96
CA ALA A 278 -7.25 9.59 11.15
C ALA A 278 -8.12 10.09 12.32
N ALA A 279 -8.99 11.06 12.08
CA ALA A 279 -9.96 11.54 13.07
C ALA A 279 -10.88 10.39 13.55
N ALA A 280 -11.38 9.58 12.63
CA ALA A 280 -12.26 8.47 12.97
C ALA A 280 -11.59 7.43 13.90
N THR A 281 -10.26 7.21 13.75
CA THR A 281 -9.53 6.29 14.63
C THR A 281 -9.46 6.76 16.09
N LEU A 282 -9.59 8.05 16.33
CA LEU A 282 -9.53 8.64 17.68
C LEU A 282 -10.82 8.41 18.48
N HIS A 283 -11.94 8.20 17.79
CA HIS A 283 -13.25 7.97 18.43
C HIS A 283 -13.53 6.49 18.73
N HIS A 284 -12.73 5.58 18.20
CA HIS A 284 -12.90 4.13 18.39
C HIS A 284 -11.84 3.55 19.35
N ALA A 285 -11.79 4.06 20.56
CA ALA A 285 -10.81 3.65 21.57
C ALA A 285 -11.30 2.46 22.42
N GLU A 286 -11.49 1.30 21.81
CA GLU A 286 -11.59 0.03 22.53
C GLU A 286 -10.48 -0.94 22.05
N PRO A 287 -9.55 -1.37 22.90
CA PRO A 287 -9.31 -0.89 24.29
C PRO A 287 -8.77 0.55 24.36
N ALA A 288 -9.05 1.23 25.49
CA ALA A 288 -8.65 2.61 25.72
C ALA A 288 -7.15 2.88 25.47
N GLU A 289 -6.79 4.11 25.09
CA GLU A 289 -5.41 4.54 24.83
C GLU A 289 -4.46 4.20 26.00
N SER A 290 -4.92 4.34 27.23
CA SER A 290 -4.17 3.95 28.44
C SER A 290 -3.77 2.47 28.45
N TRP A 291 -4.62 1.58 27.95
CA TRP A 291 -4.31 0.16 27.83
C TRP A 291 -3.20 -0.11 26.81
N TYR A 292 -3.23 0.57 25.65
CA TYR A 292 -2.17 0.47 24.65
C TYR A 292 -0.85 1.01 25.20
N ARG A 293 -0.86 2.18 25.82
CA ARG A 293 0.33 2.78 26.44
C ARG A 293 0.98 1.84 27.47
N ALA A 294 0.18 1.25 28.35
CA ALA A 294 0.67 0.29 29.33
C ALA A 294 1.34 -0.94 28.69
N ARG A 295 0.97 -1.28 27.45
CA ARG A 295 1.47 -2.44 26.70
C ARG A 295 2.49 -2.12 25.63
N HIS A 296 2.76 -0.85 25.32
CA HIS A 296 3.70 -0.47 24.27
C HIS A 296 5.05 -1.19 24.39
N ALA A 297 5.66 -1.21 25.57
CA ALA A 297 6.93 -1.87 25.80
C ALA A 297 6.87 -3.39 25.46
N GLN A 298 5.79 -4.05 25.85
CA GLN A 298 5.58 -5.48 25.56
C GLN A 298 5.35 -5.72 24.07
N MET A 299 4.54 -4.87 23.41
CA MET A 299 4.25 -4.97 21.99
C MET A 299 5.50 -4.72 21.16
N ILE A 300 6.28 -3.69 21.49
CA ILE A 300 7.57 -3.38 20.85
C ILE A 300 8.56 -4.55 21.01
N ARG A 301 8.64 -5.13 22.21
CA ARG A 301 9.50 -6.29 22.46
C ARG A 301 9.10 -7.49 21.61
N ARG A 302 7.80 -7.80 21.54
CA ARG A 302 7.28 -8.88 20.69
C ARG A 302 7.56 -8.63 19.21
N PHE A 303 7.37 -7.41 18.76
CA PHE A 303 7.65 -7.02 17.39
C PHE A 303 9.13 -7.17 17.03
N ARG A 304 10.03 -6.67 17.89
CA ARG A 304 11.49 -6.82 17.71
C ARG A 304 11.91 -8.29 17.68
N LEU A 305 11.32 -9.14 18.52
CA LEU A 305 11.57 -10.57 18.50
C LEU A 305 11.10 -11.23 17.18
N ARG A 306 9.93 -10.82 16.66
CA ARG A 306 9.45 -11.30 15.36
C ARG A 306 10.38 -10.87 14.22
N LEU A 307 10.85 -9.63 14.21
CA LEU A 307 11.78 -9.12 13.21
C LEU A 307 13.13 -9.86 13.30
N SER A 308 13.67 -10.06 14.51
CA SER A 308 14.91 -10.78 14.73
C SER A 308 14.80 -12.24 14.29
N ALA A 309 13.71 -12.93 14.62
CA ALA A 309 13.48 -14.31 14.20
C ALA A 309 13.36 -14.41 12.68
N ARG A 310 12.63 -13.49 12.06
CA ARG A 310 12.45 -13.43 10.59
C ARG A 310 13.78 -13.15 9.87
N GLU A 311 14.60 -12.24 10.40
CA GLU A 311 15.92 -11.93 9.86
C GLU A 311 16.89 -13.10 10.05
N THR A 312 16.88 -13.76 11.20
CA THR A 312 17.68 -14.95 11.47
C THR A 312 17.30 -16.11 10.53
N LEU A 313 16.02 -16.38 10.35
CA LEU A 313 15.54 -17.37 9.39
C LEU A 313 15.95 -17.02 7.95
N ARG A 314 15.88 -15.75 7.59
CA ARG A 314 16.33 -15.27 6.28
C ARG A 314 17.83 -15.49 6.08
N ARG A 315 18.66 -15.18 7.08
CA ARG A 315 20.11 -15.41 7.04
C ARG A 315 20.46 -16.89 6.98
N MET A 316 19.77 -17.73 7.75
CA MET A 316 19.92 -19.18 7.68
C MET A 316 19.55 -19.72 6.29
N ALA A 317 18.44 -19.30 5.73
CA ALA A 317 18.02 -19.69 4.38
C ALA A 317 19.05 -19.25 3.32
N LEU A 318 19.58 -18.02 3.43
CA LEU A 318 20.63 -17.54 2.53
C LEU A 318 21.94 -18.32 2.70
N TRP A 319 22.30 -18.69 3.92
CA TRP A 319 23.48 -19.51 4.19
C TRP A 319 23.34 -20.94 3.63
N VAL A 320 22.20 -21.57 3.82
CA VAL A 320 21.91 -22.91 3.27
C VAL A 320 21.87 -22.92 1.73
N LEU A 321 21.43 -21.81 1.12
CA LEU A 321 21.33 -21.69 -0.34
C LEU A 321 22.62 -21.16 -1.00
N SER A 322 23.59 -20.66 -0.22
CA SER A 322 24.85 -20.14 -0.75
C SER A 322 25.71 -21.18 -1.47
N PRO A 323 25.79 -22.45 -1.04
CA PRO A 323 26.54 -23.48 -1.76
C PRO A 323 25.95 -23.81 -3.14
N LEU A 324 24.64 -23.59 -3.32
CA LEU A 324 23.94 -23.87 -4.60
C LEU A 324 24.17 -22.78 -5.67
N ARG A 325 24.75 -21.63 -5.29
CA ARG A 325 25.08 -20.54 -6.22
C ARG A 325 26.47 -20.63 -6.85
N ILE A 326 27.34 -21.55 -6.38
CA ILE A 326 28.74 -21.63 -6.83
C ILE A 326 28.89 -22.47 -8.12
N ASN A 327 27.88 -23.18 -8.59
CA ASN A 327 27.97 -24.07 -9.75
C ASN A 327 27.33 -23.55 -11.06
N TYR A 328 27.20 -22.23 -11.24
CA TYR A 328 26.83 -21.66 -12.55
C TYR A 328 27.79 -20.53 -12.95
N ARG A 329 29.08 -20.86 -13.04
CA ARG A 329 30.06 -20.18 -13.88
C ARG A 329 30.97 -21.27 -14.47
N GLY A 330 30.57 -21.76 -15.60
CA GLY A 330 31.28 -22.53 -16.56
C GLY A 330 30.72 -22.22 -17.91
#